data_22c5a15b7a8e40fe9a277d7388544b60
#
_entry.id   22c5a15b7a8e40fe9a277d7388544b60
#
_cell.length_a   1.000
_cell.length_b   1.000
_cell.length_c   1.000
_cell.angle_alpha   90.00
_cell.angle_beta   90.00
_cell.angle_gamma   90.00
#
_symmetry.space_group_name_H-M   'P 1'
#
loop_
_entity.id
_entity.type
_entity.pdbx_description
1 polymer ?
#
loop_
_entity_poly.entity_id
_entity_poly.type
_entity_poly.pdbx_seq_one_letter_code
_entity_poly.pdbx_strand_id
1 'polypeptide(L)'
;MKQVIEQYAKSIVEVATEKNCLSQLDQELSNFIQLGQEHQLPSLLARQSYDRQAKIKLVRLFQESSSVYLKNFLEVILQNEREALLFPIFETALAKINQLRGSFDVHLTSAQALSDKQKQRLLKMVKHKFDLEPRQLIEHIDPSLIGGFIVSANNKVLDTSIRRQLQDFKLKLK
;
A
#
# COMPACT_ATOMS: atom_id res chain seq x y z
N MET A 1 -6.46 -1.91 19.68
CA MET A 1 -6.87 -1.51 18.31
C MET A 1 -6.03 -2.17 17.21
N LYS A 2 -4.70 -2.11 17.25
CA LYS A 2 -3.82 -2.71 16.21
C LYS A 2 -4.08 -4.21 16.00
N GLN A 3 -4.23 -4.98 17.06
CA GLN A 3 -4.48 -6.43 16.99
C GLN A 3 -5.83 -6.77 16.33
N VAL A 4 -6.86 -5.95 16.56
CA VAL A 4 -8.18 -6.11 15.93
C VAL A 4 -8.08 -5.87 14.41
N ILE A 5 -7.40 -4.79 14.00
CA ILE A 5 -7.18 -4.47 12.58
C ILE A 5 -6.46 -5.63 11.89
N GLU A 6 -5.40 -6.16 12.51
CA GLU A 6 -4.64 -7.30 12.00
C GLU A 6 -5.51 -8.55 11.84
N GLN A 7 -6.36 -8.83 12.80
CA GLN A 7 -7.24 -10.01 12.78
C GLN A 7 -8.27 -9.93 11.65
N TYR A 8 -8.94 -8.78 11.49
CA TYR A 8 -9.90 -8.57 10.40
C TYR A 8 -9.21 -8.60 9.02
N ALA A 9 -8.07 -7.93 8.89
CA ALA A 9 -7.30 -7.94 7.64
C ALA A 9 -6.84 -9.35 7.26
N LYS A 10 -6.39 -10.13 8.23
CA LYS A 10 -6.00 -11.53 8.02
C LYS A 10 -7.19 -12.36 7.54
N SER A 11 -8.33 -12.25 8.21
CA SER A 11 -9.54 -13.02 7.89
C SER A 11 -10.03 -12.79 6.45
N ILE A 12 -10.13 -11.54 6.00
CA ILE A 12 -10.59 -11.27 4.62
C ILE A 12 -9.60 -11.76 3.57
N VAL A 13 -8.28 -11.68 3.83
CA VAL A 13 -7.25 -12.17 2.93
C VAL A 13 -7.24 -13.70 2.87
N GLU A 14 -7.44 -14.39 3.99
CA GLU A 14 -7.57 -15.86 4.02
C GLU A 14 -8.77 -16.34 3.21
N VAL A 15 -9.95 -15.72 3.41
CA VAL A 15 -11.14 -16.02 2.61
C VAL A 15 -10.89 -15.80 1.11
N ALA A 16 -10.25 -14.69 0.74
CA ALA A 16 -9.94 -14.41 -0.66
C ALA A 16 -8.92 -15.40 -1.25
N THR A 17 -8.00 -15.90 -0.44
CA THR A 17 -7.04 -16.93 -0.85
C THR A 17 -7.73 -18.26 -1.08
N GLU A 18 -8.57 -18.71 -0.14
CA GLU A 18 -9.34 -19.97 -0.27
C GLU A 18 -10.28 -19.96 -1.47
N LYS A 19 -10.87 -18.82 -1.78
CA LYS A 19 -11.80 -18.61 -2.90
C LYS A 19 -11.14 -18.23 -4.21
N ASN A 20 -9.79 -18.17 -4.25
CA ASN A 20 -9.01 -17.76 -5.43
C ASN A 20 -9.43 -16.39 -6.02
N CYS A 21 -9.87 -15.46 -5.17
CA CYS A 21 -10.33 -14.13 -5.59
C CYS A 21 -9.43 -12.99 -5.08
N LEU A 22 -8.16 -13.27 -4.74
CA LEU A 22 -7.20 -12.29 -4.25
C LEU A 22 -7.02 -11.10 -5.21
N SER A 23 -7.03 -11.33 -6.52
CA SER A 23 -6.89 -10.25 -7.51
C SER A 23 -8.09 -9.31 -7.53
N GLN A 24 -9.27 -9.88 -7.38
CA GLN A 24 -10.51 -9.09 -7.31
C GLN A 24 -10.53 -8.28 -6.01
N LEU A 25 -10.23 -8.91 -4.88
CA LEU A 25 -10.17 -8.22 -3.59
C LEU A 25 -9.14 -7.07 -3.60
N ASP A 26 -7.96 -7.29 -4.17
CA ASP A 26 -6.91 -6.27 -4.30
C ASP A 26 -7.42 -5.03 -5.06
N GLN A 27 -8.10 -5.23 -6.20
CA GLN A 27 -8.69 -4.14 -6.98
C GLN A 27 -9.78 -3.40 -6.21
N GLU A 28 -10.70 -4.13 -5.59
CA GLU A 28 -11.79 -3.56 -4.80
C GLU A 28 -11.26 -2.70 -3.64
N LEU A 29 -10.30 -3.24 -2.85
CA LEU A 29 -9.70 -2.51 -1.74
C LEU A 29 -8.91 -1.29 -2.20
N SER A 30 -8.15 -1.39 -3.30
CA SER A 30 -7.40 -0.27 -3.86
C SER A 30 -8.32 0.86 -4.30
N ASN A 31 -9.41 0.53 -4.99
CA ASN A 31 -10.42 1.50 -5.43
C ASN A 31 -11.08 2.19 -4.22
N PHE A 32 -11.44 1.43 -3.18
CA PHE A 32 -12.06 2.02 -1.99
C PHE A 32 -11.13 2.91 -1.19
N ILE A 33 -9.85 2.55 -1.09
CA ILE A 33 -8.86 3.40 -0.43
C ILE A 33 -8.67 4.69 -1.22
N GLN A 34 -8.56 4.62 -2.55
CA GLN A 34 -8.44 5.80 -3.39
C GLN A 34 -9.65 6.73 -3.24
N LEU A 35 -10.88 6.20 -3.41
CA LEU A 35 -12.12 6.96 -3.21
C LEU A 35 -12.20 7.55 -1.80
N GLY A 36 -11.77 6.78 -0.80
CA GLY A 36 -11.73 7.22 0.58
C GLY A 36 -10.82 8.43 0.79
N GLN A 37 -9.65 8.43 0.18
CA GLN A 37 -8.69 9.53 0.25
C GLN A 37 -9.21 10.79 -0.46
N GLU A 38 -9.76 10.64 -1.67
CA GLU A 38 -10.33 11.74 -2.46
C GLU A 38 -11.47 12.46 -1.72
N HIS A 39 -12.30 11.73 -0.99
CA HIS A 39 -13.47 12.24 -0.26
C HIS A 39 -13.27 12.36 1.26
N GLN A 40 -12.06 12.20 1.76
CA GLN A 40 -11.72 12.28 3.19
C GLN A 40 -12.57 11.35 4.10
N LEU A 41 -13.01 10.21 3.55
CA LEU A 41 -13.88 9.26 4.24
C LEU A 41 -13.26 8.62 5.48
N PRO A 42 -11.94 8.34 5.55
CA PRO A 42 -11.32 7.80 6.76
C PRO A 42 -11.52 8.71 7.97
N SER A 43 -11.34 10.01 7.78
CA SER A 43 -11.54 10.99 8.86
C SER A 43 -13.00 11.12 9.26
N LEU A 44 -13.92 10.97 8.32
CA LEU A 44 -15.36 11.03 8.52
C LEU A 44 -15.86 9.83 9.34
N LEU A 45 -15.43 8.63 8.99
CA LEU A 45 -15.79 7.41 9.73
C LEU A 45 -15.17 7.37 11.13
N ALA A 46 -13.97 7.94 11.32
CA ALA A 46 -13.29 7.98 12.62
C ALA A 46 -13.91 8.98 13.60
N ARG A 47 -14.59 10.02 13.14
CA ARG A 47 -15.19 11.04 14.01
C ARG A 47 -16.39 10.49 14.78
N GLN A 48 -16.35 10.61 16.10
CA GLN A 48 -17.46 10.21 16.98
C GLN A 48 -18.69 11.12 16.88
N SER A 49 -18.50 12.37 16.42
CA SER A 49 -19.58 13.35 16.28
C SER A 49 -20.54 13.09 15.11
N TYR A 50 -20.19 12.20 14.20
CA TYR A 50 -21.09 11.81 13.10
C TYR A 50 -22.05 10.73 13.54
N ASP A 51 -23.32 10.89 13.13
CA ASP A 51 -24.36 9.92 13.37
C ASP A 51 -23.99 8.54 12.81
N ARG A 52 -24.18 7.51 13.61
CA ARG A 52 -23.91 6.13 13.23
C ARG A 52 -24.71 5.68 12.01
N GLN A 53 -25.97 6.13 11.89
CA GLN A 53 -26.79 5.81 10.73
C GLN A 53 -26.22 6.36 9.43
N ALA A 54 -25.61 7.54 9.47
CA ALA A 54 -24.92 8.11 8.31
C ALA A 54 -23.69 7.29 7.93
N LYS A 55 -22.90 6.82 8.89
CA LYS A 55 -21.76 5.92 8.65
C LYS A 55 -22.19 4.58 8.04
N ILE A 56 -23.25 3.98 8.56
CA ILE A 56 -23.82 2.73 8.03
C ILE A 56 -24.25 2.92 6.57
N LYS A 57 -24.95 4.01 6.25
CA LYS A 57 -25.36 4.31 4.88
C LYS A 57 -24.18 4.44 3.95
N LEU A 58 -23.11 5.10 4.39
CA LEU A 58 -21.89 5.24 3.62
C LEU A 58 -21.23 3.88 3.33
N VAL A 59 -21.09 3.03 4.33
CA VAL A 59 -20.51 1.69 4.17
C VAL A 59 -21.39 0.83 3.24
N ARG A 60 -22.71 0.97 3.29
CA ARG A 60 -23.62 0.26 2.40
C ARG A 60 -23.48 0.68 0.94
N LEU A 61 -23.13 1.93 0.65
CA LEU A 61 -22.81 2.35 -0.73
C LEU A 61 -21.61 1.57 -1.28
N PHE A 62 -20.61 1.29 -0.46
CA PHE A 62 -19.50 0.42 -0.86
C PHE A 62 -19.95 -1.02 -1.11
N GLN A 63 -20.93 -1.51 -0.35
CA GLN A 63 -21.47 -2.87 -0.56
C GLN A 63 -22.13 -3.04 -1.93
N GLU A 64 -22.79 -2.03 -2.48
CA GLU A 64 -23.48 -2.14 -3.75
C GLU A 64 -22.56 -2.51 -4.92
N SER A 65 -21.33 -2.01 -4.91
CA SER A 65 -20.32 -2.25 -5.95
C SER A 65 -19.32 -3.36 -5.61
N SER A 66 -19.47 -4.02 -4.45
CA SER A 66 -18.52 -5.00 -3.96
C SER A 66 -18.88 -6.44 -4.36
N SER A 67 -17.87 -7.31 -4.38
CA SER A 67 -18.04 -8.75 -4.45
C SER A 67 -18.81 -9.31 -3.24
N VAL A 68 -19.38 -10.49 -3.39
CA VAL A 68 -20.15 -11.16 -2.32
C VAL A 68 -19.31 -11.31 -1.04
N TYR A 69 -18.02 -11.62 -1.18
CA TYR A 69 -17.13 -11.81 -0.02
C TYR A 69 -16.87 -10.50 0.71
N LEU A 70 -16.63 -9.42 -0.04
CA LEU A 70 -16.41 -8.09 0.55
C LEU A 70 -17.72 -7.53 1.15
N LYS A 71 -18.88 -7.79 0.51
CA LYS A 71 -20.21 -7.45 1.09
C LYS A 71 -20.41 -8.08 2.46
N ASN A 72 -20.17 -9.37 2.57
CA ASN A 72 -20.32 -10.10 3.82
C ASN A 72 -19.34 -9.59 4.88
N PHE A 73 -18.12 -9.29 4.48
CA PHE A 73 -17.11 -8.73 5.37
C PHE A 73 -17.52 -7.35 5.90
N LEU A 74 -18.01 -6.46 5.03
CA LEU A 74 -18.52 -5.14 5.42
C LEU A 74 -19.69 -5.25 6.39
N GLU A 75 -20.59 -6.22 6.19
CA GLU A 75 -21.68 -6.48 7.12
C GLU A 75 -21.18 -6.89 8.51
N VAL A 76 -20.15 -7.75 8.59
CA VAL A 76 -19.52 -8.13 9.87
C VAL A 76 -18.88 -6.90 10.54
N ILE A 77 -18.27 -6.00 9.79
CA ILE A 77 -17.72 -4.73 10.33
C ILE A 77 -18.84 -3.87 10.95
N LEU A 78 -19.98 -3.75 10.24
CA LEU A 78 -21.14 -2.98 10.72
C LEU A 78 -21.76 -3.60 11.96
N GLN A 79 -21.93 -4.94 12.00
CA GLN A 79 -22.49 -5.66 13.15
C GLN A 79 -21.62 -5.51 14.40
N ASN A 80 -20.30 -5.47 14.22
CA ASN A 80 -19.35 -5.32 15.33
C ASN A 80 -19.03 -3.85 15.68
N GLU A 81 -19.70 -2.89 15.06
CA GLU A 81 -19.51 -1.45 15.32
C GLU A 81 -18.05 -0.99 15.08
N ARG A 82 -17.42 -1.48 13.99
CA ARG A 82 -16.02 -1.24 13.67
C ARG A 82 -15.82 -0.36 12.44
N GLU A 83 -16.83 0.45 12.07
CA GLU A 83 -16.80 1.33 10.88
C GLU A 83 -15.60 2.28 10.88
N ALA A 84 -15.21 2.77 12.07
CA ALA A 84 -14.05 3.64 12.23
C ALA A 84 -12.71 2.98 11.86
N LEU A 85 -12.64 1.64 11.88
CA LEU A 85 -11.45 0.87 11.57
C LEU A 85 -11.41 0.37 10.11
N LEU A 86 -12.43 0.68 9.31
CA LEU A 86 -12.59 0.14 7.96
C LEU A 86 -11.38 0.41 7.07
N PHE A 87 -10.95 1.66 6.95
CA PHE A 87 -9.80 2.03 6.14
C PHE A 87 -8.47 1.45 6.65
N PRO A 88 -8.13 1.54 7.94
CA PRO A 88 -6.96 0.84 8.48
C PRO A 88 -6.96 -0.67 8.24
N ILE A 89 -8.14 -1.32 8.25
CA ILE A 89 -8.26 -2.74 7.92
C ILE A 89 -7.97 -2.97 6.44
N PHE A 90 -8.51 -2.15 5.54
CA PHE A 90 -8.27 -2.25 4.11
C PHE A 90 -6.80 -2.06 3.74
N GLU A 91 -6.14 -1.05 4.31
CA GLU A 91 -4.70 -0.81 4.10
C GLU A 91 -3.85 -1.99 4.59
N THR A 92 -4.19 -2.54 5.77
CA THR A 92 -3.49 -3.72 6.32
C THR A 92 -3.73 -4.96 5.46
N ALA A 93 -4.96 -5.16 4.96
CA ALA A 93 -5.29 -6.27 4.08
C ALA A 93 -4.54 -6.18 2.74
N LEU A 94 -4.47 -5.00 2.14
CA LEU A 94 -3.67 -4.74 0.93
C LEU A 94 -2.19 -5.05 1.15
N ALA A 95 -1.62 -4.60 2.27
CA ALA A 95 -0.23 -4.90 2.61
C ALA A 95 0.01 -6.42 2.70
N LYS A 96 -0.93 -7.17 3.29
CA LYS A 96 -0.86 -8.65 3.37
C LYS A 96 -0.98 -9.31 2.00
N ILE A 97 -1.89 -8.85 1.15
CA ILE A 97 -2.02 -9.35 -0.24
C ILE A 97 -0.71 -9.14 -1.01
N ASN A 98 -0.12 -7.94 -0.91
CA ASN A 98 1.14 -7.63 -1.57
C ASN A 98 2.28 -8.52 -1.05
N GLN A 99 2.32 -8.78 0.25
CA GLN A 99 3.29 -9.69 0.85
C GLN A 99 3.14 -11.13 0.35
N LEU A 100 1.91 -11.63 0.25
CA LEU A 100 1.63 -12.98 -0.27
C LEU A 100 2.01 -13.14 -1.74
N ARG A 101 1.83 -12.08 -2.54
CA ARG A 101 2.21 -12.06 -3.96
C ARG A 101 3.69 -11.79 -4.19
N GLY A 102 4.44 -11.42 -3.14
CA GLY A 102 5.81 -10.93 -3.29
C GLY A 102 5.91 -9.64 -4.11
N SER A 103 4.78 -8.89 -4.24
CA SER A 103 4.76 -7.63 -4.99
C SER A 103 4.78 -6.44 -4.04
N PHE A 104 5.68 -5.49 -4.31
CA PHE A 104 5.93 -4.35 -3.43
C PHE A 104 6.03 -3.05 -4.23
N ASP A 105 5.63 -1.96 -3.60
CA ASP A 105 5.88 -0.63 -4.13
C ASP A 105 7.38 -0.33 -4.08
N VAL A 106 7.86 0.23 -5.18
CA VAL A 106 9.25 0.63 -5.33
C VAL A 106 9.34 2.14 -5.15
N HIS A 107 9.98 2.58 -4.08
CA HIS A 107 10.25 3.99 -3.82
C HIS A 107 11.59 4.36 -4.42
N LEU A 108 11.57 5.33 -5.32
CA LEU A 108 12.74 5.88 -5.98
C LEU A 108 12.96 7.32 -5.52
N THR A 109 14.14 7.60 -4.98
CA THR A 109 14.57 8.98 -4.71
C THR A 109 15.72 9.30 -5.66
N SER A 110 15.59 10.36 -6.43
CA SER A 110 16.60 10.81 -7.42
C SER A 110 16.75 12.32 -7.41
N ALA A 111 17.91 12.80 -7.86
CA ALA A 111 18.17 14.25 -7.95
C ALA A 111 17.33 14.94 -9.03
N GLN A 112 16.91 14.19 -10.05
CA GLN A 112 16.11 14.67 -11.19
C GLN A 112 15.13 13.58 -11.62
N ALA A 113 14.04 13.99 -12.28
CA ALA A 113 13.07 13.05 -12.84
C ALA A 113 13.73 12.11 -13.85
N LEU A 114 13.45 10.80 -13.73
CA LEU A 114 13.96 9.80 -14.65
C LEU A 114 13.07 9.67 -15.89
N SER A 115 13.68 9.42 -17.03
CA SER A 115 12.96 9.08 -18.26
C SER A 115 12.29 7.70 -18.13
N ASP A 116 11.25 7.45 -18.93
CA ASP A 116 10.52 6.17 -18.90
C ASP A 116 11.44 4.96 -19.18
N LYS A 117 12.42 5.11 -20.07
CA LYS A 117 13.43 4.07 -20.33
C LYS A 117 14.29 3.77 -19.10
N GLN A 118 14.66 4.80 -18.34
CA GLN A 118 15.43 4.65 -17.10
C GLN A 118 14.58 3.99 -16.02
N LYS A 119 13.31 4.40 -15.88
CA LYS A 119 12.35 3.78 -14.94
C LYS A 119 12.18 2.29 -15.22
N GLN A 120 11.99 1.91 -16.48
CA GLN A 120 11.86 0.50 -16.86
C GLN A 120 13.12 -0.33 -16.56
N ARG A 121 14.31 0.21 -16.82
CA ARG A 121 15.58 -0.46 -16.50
C ARG A 121 15.73 -0.63 -14.99
N LEU A 122 15.36 0.40 -14.22
CA LEU A 122 15.41 0.38 -12.76
C LEU A 122 14.48 -0.69 -12.20
N LEU A 123 13.24 -0.76 -12.68
CA LEU A 123 12.27 -1.78 -12.24
C LEU A 123 12.77 -3.20 -12.53
N LYS A 124 13.38 -3.45 -13.71
CA LYS A 124 14.01 -4.75 -14.03
C LYS A 124 15.15 -5.07 -13.09
N MET A 125 15.98 -4.08 -12.77
CA MET A 125 17.10 -4.26 -11.84
C MET A 125 16.60 -4.56 -10.41
N VAL A 126 15.57 -3.84 -9.94
CA VAL A 126 14.94 -4.04 -8.63
C VAL A 126 14.33 -5.45 -8.54
N LYS A 127 13.59 -5.86 -9.55
CA LYS A 127 13.03 -7.21 -9.65
C LYS A 127 14.11 -8.29 -9.48
N HIS A 128 15.21 -8.17 -10.21
CA HIS A 128 16.29 -9.15 -10.17
C HIS A 128 17.09 -9.09 -8.87
N LYS A 129 17.41 -7.87 -8.39
CA LYS A 129 18.30 -7.71 -7.23
C LYS A 129 17.61 -7.92 -5.90
N PHE A 130 16.33 -7.57 -5.80
CA PHE A 130 15.55 -7.70 -4.57
C PHE A 130 14.72 -8.97 -4.54
N ASP A 131 14.61 -9.68 -5.67
CA ASP A 131 13.79 -10.89 -5.82
C ASP A 131 12.33 -10.62 -5.42
N LEU A 132 11.74 -9.59 -6.05
CA LEU A 132 10.36 -9.19 -5.82
C LEU A 132 9.71 -8.70 -7.10
N GLU A 133 8.37 -8.74 -7.15
CA GLU A 133 7.60 -8.15 -8.23
C GLU A 133 7.29 -6.68 -7.93
N PRO A 134 7.79 -5.73 -8.73
CA PRO A 134 7.46 -4.33 -8.54
C PRO A 134 5.99 -4.09 -8.92
N ARG A 135 5.21 -3.52 -8.00
CA ARG A 135 3.81 -3.17 -8.20
C ARG A 135 3.68 -1.82 -8.89
N GLN A 136 4.25 -0.82 -8.30
CA GLN A 136 4.28 0.55 -8.82
C GLN A 136 5.59 1.23 -8.43
N LEU A 137 5.96 2.25 -9.20
CA LEU A 137 7.12 3.09 -8.92
C LEU A 137 6.63 4.43 -8.36
N ILE A 138 7.01 4.72 -7.12
CA ILE A 138 6.74 5.99 -6.45
C ILE A 138 8.02 6.81 -6.51
N GLU A 139 8.00 7.88 -7.29
CA GLU A 139 9.16 8.74 -7.50
C GLU A 139 9.14 9.94 -6.56
N HIS A 140 10.26 10.17 -5.91
CA HIS A 140 10.52 11.35 -5.10
C HIS A 140 11.76 12.07 -5.61
N ILE A 141 11.64 13.36 -5.90
CA ILE A 141 12.78 14.17 -6.38
C ILE A 141 13.40 14.88 -5.19
N ASP A 142 14.67 14.59 -4.92
CA ASP A 142 15.46 15.22 -3.89
C ASP A 142 16.76 15.80 -4.48
N PRO A 143 16.80 17.11 -4.75
CA PRO A 143 17.97 17.77 -5.33
C PRO A 143 19.22 17.69 -4.46
N SER A 144 19.10 17.36 -3.16
CA SER A 144 20.24 17.24 -2.23
C SER A 144 21.12 16.02 -2.51
N LEU A 145 20.66 15.08 -3.33
CA LEU A 145 21.42 13.87 -3.68
C LEU A 145 22.62 14.12 -4.60
N ILE A 146 22.79 15.31 -5.17
CA ILE A 146 23.85 15.68 -6.10
C ILE A 146 23.84 14.84 -7.40
N GLY A 147 23.49 13.54 -7.31
CA GLY A 147 23.38 12.60 -8.43
C GLY A 147 23.23 11.16 -7.96
N GLY A 148 22.92 10.26 -8.88
CA GLY A 148 22.55 8.89 -8.59
C GLY A 148 21.09 8.77 -8.11
N PHE A 149 20.77 7.63 -7.50
CA PHE A 149 19.43 7.35 -6.99
C PHE A 149 19.46 6.42 -5.79
N ILE A 150 18.44 6.49 -4.97
CA ILE A 150 18.16 5.57 -3.86
C ILE A 150 16.86 4.85 -4.20
N VAL A 151 16.87 3.53 -4.12
CA VAL A 151 15.69 2.69 -4.34
C VAL A 151 15.43 1.87 -3.10
N SER A 152 14.20 1.87 -2.64
CA SER A 152 13.76 1.01 -1.56
C SER A 152 12.48 0.26 -1.91
N ALA A 153 12.41 -1.00 -1.51
CA ALA A 153 11.24 -1.86 -1.60
C ALA A 153 11.34 -2.98 -0.57
N ASN A 154 10.26 -3.28 0.14
CA ASN A 154 10.18 -4.38 1.12
C ASN A 154 11.36 -4.39 2.10
N ASN A 155 11.64 -3.26 2.77
CA ASN A 155 12.76 -3.08 3.71
C ASN A 155 14.17 -3.29 3.11
N LYS A 156 14.29 -3.52 1.81
CA LYS A 156 15.57 -3.54 1.10
C LYS A 156 15.84 -2.17 0.52
N VAL A 157 17.09 -1.71 0.63
CA VAL A 157 17.51 -0.40 0.12
C VAL A 157 18.74 -0.59 -0.75
N LEU A 158 18.73 0.04 -1.91
CA LEU A 158 19.88 0.17 -2.80
C LEU A 158 20.18 1.66 -2.97
N ASP A 159 21.26 2.10 -2.38
CA ASP A 159 21.75 3.47 -2.48
C ASP A 159 22.95 3.53 -3.43
N THR A 160 22.72 4.13 -4.60
CA THR A 160 23.76 4.39 -5.62
C THR A 160 24.10 5.86 -5.74
N SER A 161 23.74 6.67 -4.71
CA SER A 161 24.02 8.10 -4.70
C SER A 161 25.52 8.39 -4.71
N ILE A 162 25.89 9.46 -5.40
CA ILE A 162 27.28 9.96 -5.41
C ILE A 162 27.75 10.27 -3.99
N ARG A 163 26.84 10.76 -3.16
CA ARG A 163 27.12 11.05 -1.74
C ARG A 163 27.65 9.83 -1.00
N ARG A 164 27.01 8.66 -1.19
CA ARG A 164 27.46 7.41 -0.57
C ARG A 164 28.79 6.95 -1.14
N GLN A 165 28.97 7.02 -2.45
CA GLN A 165 30.23 6.64 -3.09
C GLN A 165 31.41 7.47 -2.57
N LEU A 166 31.22 8.78 -2.37
CA LEU A 166 32.24 9.66 -1.78
C LEU A 166 32.53 9.31 -0.30
N GLN A 167 31.52 8.92 0.47
CA GLN A 167 31.73 8.47 1.86
C GLN A 167 32.52 7.16 1.90
N ASP A 168 32.17 6.19 1.06
CA ASP A 168 32.88 4.91 0.95
C ASP A 168 34.35 5.12 0.50
N PHE A 169 34.60 6.07 -0.39
CA PHE A 169 35.96 6.47 -0.79
C PHE A 169 36.77 7.06 0.37
N LYS A 170 36.17 7.99 1.16
CA LYS A 170 36.83 8.56 2.34
C LYS A 170 37.19 7.50 3.37
N LEU A 171 36.36 6.47 3.55
CA LEU A 171 36.63 5.38 4.49
C LEU A 171 37.77 4.45 4.03
N LYS A 172 37.93 4.29 2.70
CA LYS A 172 39.01 3.47 2.13
C LYS A 172 40.39 4.17 2.08
N LEU A 173 40.41 5.48 2.23
CA LEU A 173 41.63 6.29 2.26
C LEU A 173 42.18 6.56 3.70
N LYS A 174 41.49 6.07 4.72
CA LYS A 174 41.95 6.05 6.11
C LYS A 174 42.54 4.68 6.47
#